data_70c224e3c542179b55048f662dbb2f5a
#
_entry.id   70c224e3c542179b55048f662dbb2f5a
#
_cell.length_a   1.000
_cell.length_b   1.000
_cell.length_c   1.000
_cell.angle_alpha   90.00
_cell.angle_beta   90.00
_cell.angle_gamma   90.00
#
_symmetry.space_group_name_H-M   'P 1'
#
loop_
_entity.id
_entity.type
_entity.pdbx_description
1 polymer ?
#
loop_
_entity_poly.entity_id
_entity_poly.type
_entity_poly.pdbx_seq_one_letter_code
_entity_poly.pdbx_strand_id
1 'polypeptide(L)' 'MESIEKHIEEDKKILDNPQTSPQSRRHIENQLDQLERFQKTHPGDHHDPTDLELYCEDWPEADECRIYED' A
#
# COMPACT_ATOMS: atom_id res chain seq x y z
N MET A 1 7.33 5.38 14.49
CA MET A 1 6.71 5.60 13.17
C MET A 1 7.06 4.43 12.26
N GLU A 2 6.05 3.83 11.68
CA GLU A 2 6.29 2.68 10.81
C GLU A 2 6.65 3.14 9.41
N SER A 3 7.57 2.43 8.80
CA SER A 3 7.99 2.70 7.43
C SER A 3 7.24 1.81 6.47
N ILE A 4 7.24 2.19 5.19
CA ILE A 4 6.61 1.37 4.14
C ILE A 4 7.27 -0.01 4.06
N GLU A 5 8.58 -0.08 4.27
CA GLU A 5 9.31 -1.36 4.25
C GLU A 5 8.81 -2.30 5.34
N LYS A 6 8.54 -1.77 6.52
CA LYS A 6 8.02 -2.57 7.62
C LYS A 6 6.62 -3.09 7.31
N HIS A 7 5.78 -2.25 6.72
CA HIS A 7 4.43 -2.64 6.32
C HIS A 7 4.49 -3.77 5.29
N ILE A 8 5.36 -3.65 4.30
CA ILE A 8 5.55 -4.68 3.27
C ILE A 8 5.99 -6.00 3.91
N GLU A 9 6.92 -5.93 4.86
CA GLU A 9 7.40 -7.13 5.55
C GLU A 9 6.29 -7.81 6.33
N GLU A 10 5.46 -7.03 7.03
CA GLU A 10 4.34 -7.57 7.78
C GLU A 10 3.31 -8.23 6.85
N ASP A 11 3.03 -7.61 5.72
CA ASP A 11 2.11 -8.18 4.73
C ASP A 11 2.63 -9.51 4.21
N LYS A 12 3.93 -9.61 3.95
CA LYS A 12 4.54 -10.86 3.50
C LYS A 12 4.43 -11.96 4.56
N LYS A 13 4.56 -11.59 5.84
CA LYS A 13 4.38 -12.55 6.92
C LYS A 13 2.95 -13.07 6.98
N ILE A 14 1.97 -12.20 6.76
CA ILE A 14 0.57 -12.61 6.73
C ILE A 14 0.31 -13.56 5.57
N LEU A 15 0.87 -13.29 4.40
CA LEU A 15 0.72 -14.15 3.23
C LEU A 15 1.37 -15.52 3.43
N ASP A 16 2.45 -15.56 4.22
CA ASP A 16 3.16 -16.81 4.50
C ASP A 16 2.45 -17.63 5.58
N ASN A 17 1.46 -17.06 6.27
CA ASN A 17 0.72 -17.75 7.32
C ASN A 17 -0.34 -18.68 6.71
N PRO A 18 -0.27 -20.00 6.98
CA PRO A 18 -1.22 -20.95 6.40
C PRO A 18 -2.65 -20.76 6.93
N GLN A 19 -2.83 -20.05 8.02
CA GLN A 19 -4.16 -19.82 8.60
C GLN A 19 -4.86 -18.60 8.01
N THR A 20 -4.17 -17.82 7.18
CA THR A 20 -4.78 -16.66 6.52
C THR A 20 -5.84 -17.12 5.54
N SER A 21 -7.05 -16.54 5.62
CA SER A 21 -8.14 -16.90 4.75
C SER A 21 -7.84 -16.49 3.29
N PRO A 22 -8.46 -17.15 2.30
CA PRO A 22 -8.24 -16.77 0.89
C PRO A 22 -8.62 -15.34 0.58
N GLN A 23 -9.68 -14.82 1.21
CA GLN A 23 -10.09 -13.44 1.00
C GLN A 23 -9.08 -12.44 1.56
N SER A 24 -8.59 -12.70 2.78
CA SER A 24 -7.58 -11.87 3.40
C SER A 24 -6.28 -11.92 2.60
N ARG A 25 -5.90 -13.11 2.13
CA ARG A 25 -4.70 -13.28 1.32
C ARG A 25 -4.77 -12.44 0.06
N ARG A 26 -5.91 -12.47 -0.62
CA ARG A 26 -6.10 -11.69 -1.85
C ARG A 26 -6.01 -10.19 -1.57
N HIS A 27 -6.63 -9.74 -0.49
CA HIS A 27 -6.59 -8.34 -0.09
C HIS A 27 -5.15 -7.90 0.21
N ILE A 28 -4.41 -8.72 0.96
CA ILE A 28 -3.03 -8.42 1.32
C ILE A 28 -2.13 -8.42 0.09
N GLU A 29 -2.35 -9.34 -0.85
CA GLU A 29 -1.58 -9.35 -2.09
C GLU A 29 -1.78 -8.08 -2.89
N ASN A 30 -3.01 -7.59 -2.99
CA ASN A 30 -3.31 -6.34 -3.68
C ASN A 30 -2.65 -5.16 -2.97
N GLN A 31 -2.74 -5.13 -1.64
CA GLN A 31 -2.12 -4.07 -0.86
C GLN A 31 -0.61 -4.08 -1.02
N LEU A 32 0.00 -5.25 -0.98
CA LEU A 32 1.43 -5.40 -1.14
C LEU A 32 1.89 -4.89 -2.52
N ASP A 33 1.15 -5.23 -3.56
CA ASP A 33 1.45 -4.74 -4.91
C ASP A 33 1.40 -3.21 -4.97
N GLN A 34 0.39 -2.61 -4.35
CA GLN A 34 0.26 -1.16 -4.30
C GLN A 34 1.41 -0.51 -3.52
N LEU A 35 1.79 -1.12 -2.40
CA LEU A 35 2.92 -0.61 -1.61
C LEU A 35 4.23 -0.69 -2.37
N GLU A 36 4.46 -1.77 -3.08
CA GLU A 36 5.67 -1.92 -3.88
C GLU A 36 5.71 -0.91 -5.02
N ARG A 37 4.58 -0.66 -5.66
CA ARG A 37 4.50 0.37 -6.70
C ARG A 37 4.78 1.76 -6.14
N PHE A 38 4.19 2.07 -4.99
CA PHE A 38 4.41 3.36 -4.34
C PHE A 38 5.88 3.54 -4.03
N GLN A 39 6.52 2.52 -3.47
CA GLN A 39 7.94 2.57 -3.15
C GLN A 39 8.78 2.79 -4.40
N LYS A 40 8.38 2.18 -5.50
CA LYS A 40 9.09 2.29 -6.78
C LYS A 40 8.96 3.67 -7.41
N THR A 41 7.77 4.28 -7.29
CA THR A 41 7.54 5.62 -7.84
C THR A 41 8.03 6.72 -6.93
N HIS A 42 8.24 6.41 -5.65
CA HIS A 42 8.74 7.39 -4.66
C HIS A 42 9.98 6.83 -3.95
N PRO A 43 11.09 6.64 -4.68
CA PRO A 43 12.26 5.95 -4.11
C PRO A 43 12.92 6.66 -2.94
N GLY A 44 12.71 7.97 -2.80
CA GLY A 44 13.25 8.73 -1.67
C GLY A 44 12.31 8.83 -0.49
N ASP A 45 11.12 8.26 -0.59
CA ASP A 45 10.07 8.38 0.42
C ASP A 45 9.89 7.05 1.12
N HIS A 46 10.08 7.05 2.44
CA HIS A 46 9.98 5.83 3.24
C HIS A 46 8.78 5.82 4.19
N HIS A 47 7.88 6.80 4.07
CA HIS A 47 6.70 6.79 4.92
C HIS A 47 5.71 5.72 4.47
N ASP A 48 4.89 5.23 5.42
CA ASP A 48 3.85 4.25 5.13
C ASP A 48 2.64 4.99 4.54
N PRO A 49 2.31 4.76 3.26
CA PRO A 49 1.22 5.50 2.64
C PRO A 49 -0.15 5.07 3.20
N THR A 50 -1.06 6.04 3.28
CA THR A 50 -2.44 5.75 3.67
C THR A 50 -3.18 5.12 2.49
N ASP A 51 -4.36 4.55 2.77
CA ASP A 51 -5.21 3.99 1.72
C ASP A 51 -5.56 5.05 0.68
N LEU A 52 -5.77 6.29 1.12
CA LEU A 52 -6.07 7.39 0.21
C LEU A 52 -4.87 7.70 -0.70
N GLU A 53 -3.67 7.68 -0.16
CA GLU A 53 -2.47 7.88 -0.96
C GLU A 53 -2.32 6.80 -2.03
N LEU A 54 -2.56 5.55 -1.68
CA LEU A 54 -2.51 4.44 -2.63
C LEU A 54 -3.59 4.58 -3.69
N TYR A 55 -4.79 4.99 -3.29
CA TYR A 55 -5.88 5.22 -4.22
C TYR A 55 -5.52 6.33 -5.21
N CYS A 56 -4.92 7.42 -4.73
CA CYS A 56 -4.53 8.54 -5.57
C CYS A 56 -3.40 8.19 -6.55
N GLU A 57 -2.56 7.22 -6.20
CA GLU A 57 -1.55 6.74 -7.13
C GLU A 57 -2.19 6.08 -8.35
N ASP A 58 -3.25 5.30 -8.13
CA ASP A 58 -3.97 4.63 -9.22
C ASP A 58 -4.92 5.59 -9.95
N TRP A 59 -5.53 6.51 -9.21
CA TRP A 59 -6.55 7.41 -9.75
C TRP A 59 -6.25 8.86 -9.38
N PRO A 60 -5.20 9.45 -9.97
CA PRO A 60 -4.78 10.82 -9.62
C PRO A 60 -5.82 11.88 -9.99
N GLU A 61 -6.75 11.55 -10.88
CA GLU A 61 -7.79 12.49 -11.31
C GLU A 61 -9.05 12.43 -10.46
N ALA A 62 -9.12 11.51 -9.50
CA ALA A 62 -10.27 11.41 -8.62
C ALA A 62 -10.45 12.69 -7.79
N ASP A 63 -11.70 13.04 -7.51
CA ASP A 63 -12.01 14.27 -6.78
C ASP A 63 -11.38 14.28 -5.39
N GLU A 64 -11.32 13.14 -4.73
CA GLU A 64 -10.72 13.00 -3.41
C GLU A 64 -9.23 13.38 -3.43
N CYS A 65 -8.56 13.09 -4.53
CA CYS A 65 -7.14 13.39 -4.67
C CYS A 65 -6.90 14.87 -4.93
N ARG A 66 -7.82 15.53 -5.61
CA ARG A 66 -7.72 16.95 -5.92
C ARG A 66 -7.88 17.83 -4.69
N ILE A 67 -8.71 17.39 -3.75
CA ILE A 67 -8.97 18.15 -2.53
C ILE A 67 -7.70 18.29 -1.69
N TYR A 68 -6.81 17.34 -1.78
CA TYR A 68 -5.58 17.30 -0.98
C TYR A 68 -4.36 17.85 -1.70
N GLU A 69 -4.52 18.27 -2.94
CA GLU A 69 -3.46 18.93 -3.69
C GLU A 69 -3.62 20.44 -3.63
N ASP A 70 -2.89 21.06 -2.77
CA ASP A 70 -2.84 22.52 -2.74
C ASP A 70 -1.49 23.01 -3.16
#